data_e5b4e354e347a8660bd1508c38b709e4
#
_entry.id   e5b4e354e347a8660bd1508c38b709e4
#
_cell.length_a   1.000
_cell.length_b   1.000
_cell.length_c   1.000
_cell.angle_alpha   90.00
_cell.angle_beta   90.00
_cell.angle_gamma   90.00
#
_symmetry.space_group_name_H-M   'P 1'
#
loop_
_entity.id
_entity.type
_entity.pdbx_description
1 polymer ?
#
loop_
_entity_poly.entity_id
_entity_poly.type
_entity_poly.pdbx_seq_one_letter_code
_entity_poly.pdbx_strand_id
1 'polypeptide(L)'
;MIYLPRIQSVVAPILRGDPRLDGVTVVTWVPDVDFRDFPMLNVRRVGGIRNPNAPALHSLPVIELTAYSTDGLIECEELYETALDVLYDAVKNGTQTPEGYLTSIFETFGATQFSSLYQDSWRIQGLMRLGVRRPRTNP
;
A
#
# COMPACT_ATOMS: atom_id res chain seq x y z
N MET A 1 -25.73 -3.34 -8.53
CA MET A 1 -25.07 -2.59 -7.45
C MET A 1 -23.66 -2.23 -7.88
N ILE A 2 -23.25 -1.00 -7.62
CA ILE A 2 -21.92 -0.52 -7.97
C ILE A 2 -21.08 -0.51 -6.71
N TYR A 3 -19.95 -1.21 -6.74
CA TYR A 3 -19.02 -1.26 -5.61
C TYR A 3 -17.85 -0.32 -5.86
N LEU A 4 -17.45 0.40 -4.81
CA LEU A 4 -16.18 1.09 -4.81
C LEU A 4 -15.05 0.07 -4.70
N PRO A 5 -13.89 0.30 -5.32
CA PRO A 5 -12.76 -0.61 -5.22
C PRO A 5 -12.31 -0.81 -3.77
N ARG A 6 -11.91 -2.03 -3.43
CA ARG A 6 -11.22 -2.28 -2.18
C ARG A 6 -9.78 -1.84 -2.33
N ILE A 7 -9.33 -1.00 -1.42
CA ILE A 7 -8.03 -0.35 -1.57
C ILE A 7 -6.87 -1.35 -1.64
N GLN A 8 -6.91 -2.43 -0.88
CA GLN A 8 -5.85 -3.43 -0.93
C GLN A 8 -5.76 -4.09 -2.30
N SER A 9 -6.92 -4.29 -2.96
CA SER A 9 -6.97 -4.88 -4.29
C SER A 9 -6.46 -3.95 -5.39
N VAL A 10 -6.30 -2.68 -5.10
CA VAL A 10 -5.67 -1.69 -6.01
C VAL A 10 -4.19 -1.55 -5.69
N VAL A 11 -3.86 -1.38 -4.42
CA VAL A 11 -2.47 -1.12 -3.98
C VAL A 11 -1.57 -2.34 -4.18
N ALA A 12 -2.03 -3.53 -3.82
CA ALA A 12 -1.19 -4.72 -3.89
C ALA A 12 -0.70 -5.02 -5.32
N PRO A 13 -1.55 -4.99 -6.37
CA PRO A 13 -1.05 -5.18 -7.74
C PRO A 13 -0.06 -4.11 -8.19
N ILE A 14 -0.25 -2.86 -7.76
CA ILE A 14 0.68 -1.77 -8.09
C ILE A 14 2.05 -2.07 -7.50
N LEU A 15 2.12 -2.46 -6.24
CA LEU A 15 3.38 -2.78 -5.59
C LEU A 15 4.01 -4.04 -6.17
N ARG A 16 3.23 -5.10 -6.40
CA ARG A 16 3.73 -6.37 -6.94
C ARG A 16 4.23 -6.25 -8.37
N GLY A 17 3.65 -5.33 -9.14
CA GLY A 17 3.98 -5.16 -10.55
C GLY A 17 5.16 -4.25 -10.84
N ASP A 18 5.71 -3.57 -9.84
CA ASP A 18 6.81 -2.62 -10.06
C ASP A 18 8.16 -3.31 -9.90
N PRO A 19 9.07 -3.19 -10.91
CA PRO A 19 10.39 -3.83 -10.85
C PRO A 19 11.24 -3.40 -9.66
N ARG A 20 11.03 -2.20 -9.12
CA ARG A 20 11.77 -1.72 -7.95
C ARG A 20 11.52 -2.56 -6.70
N LEU A 21 10.42 -3.32 -6.70
CA LEU A 21 10.02 -4.17 -5.57
C LEU A 21 10.11 -5.67 -5.92
N ASP A 22 10.93 -6.04 -6.90
CA ASP A 22 11.17 -7.44 -7.22
C ASP A 22 11.76 -8.16 -6.01
N GLY A 23 11.26 -9.35 -5.74
CA GLY A 23 11.68 -10.15 -4.59
C GLY A 23 11.03 -9.75 -3.28
N VAL A 24 10.17 -8.73 -3.27
CA VAL A 24 9.43 -8.29 -2.08
C VAL A 24 8.08 -9.00 -2.02
N THR A 25 7.75 -9.57 -0.88
CA THR A 25 6.44 -10.17 -0.63
C THR A 25 5.45 -9.10 -0.21
N VAL A 26 4.37 -8.95 -0.95
CA VAL A 26 3.31 -7.97 -0.63
C VAL A 26 2.08 -8.71 -0.12
N VAL A 27 1.67 -8.40 1.10
CA VAL A 27 0.54 -9.07 1.77
C VAL A 27 -0.45 -8.03 2.30
N THR A 28 -1.68 -8.47 2.52
CA THR A 28 -2.73 -7.64 3.12
C THR A 28 -3.04 -8.07 4.57
N TRP A 29 -2.37 -9.08 5.04
CA TRP A 29 -2.37 -9.56 6.42
C TRP A 29 -1.04 -10.24 6.69
N VAL A 30 -0.59 -10.24 7.93
CA VAL A 30 0.70 -10.82 8.28
C VAL A 30 0.52 -12.32 8.52
N PRO A 31 1.21 -13.18 7.75
CA PRO A 31 1.06 -14.63 7.89
C PRO A 31 1.71 -15.14 9.18
N ASP A 32 1.39 -16.39 9.53
CA ASP A 32 2.02 -17.10 10.62
C ASP A 32 3.53 -17.20 10.42
N VAL A 33 4.28 -17.37 11.51
CA VAL A 33 5.73 -17.29 11.51
C VAL A 33 6.40 -18.21 10.49
N ASP A 34 5.84 -19.38 10.26
CA ASP A 34 6.40 -20.35 9.33
C ASP A 34 6.19 -19.99 7.85
N PHE A 35 5.34 -18.99 7.56
CA PHE A 35 4.98 -18.57 6.21
C PHE A 35 5.42 -17.15 5.88
N ARG A 36 6.21 -16.53 6.76
CA ARG A 36 6.71 -15.17 6.52
C ARG A 36 7.90 -15.19 5.59
N ASP A 37 7.85 -14.34 4.60
CA ASP A 37 8.85 -14.25 3.54
C ASP A 37 9.36 -12.80 3.49
N PHE A 38 10.57 -12.58 3.98
CA PHE A 38 11.17 -11.25 4.03
C PHE A 38 12.04 -11.00 2.79
N PRO A 39 12.17 -9.77 2.32
CA PRO A 39 11.51 -8.56 2.79
C PRO A 39 10.01 -8.56 2.45
N MET A 40 9.22 -7.90 3.29
CA MET A 40 7.77 -7.97 3.21
C MET A 40 7.14 -6.58 3.37
N LEU A 41 6.11 -6.32 2.58
CA LEU A 41 5.24 -5.15 2.72
C LEU A 41 3.84 -5.63 3.09
N ASN A 42 3.26 -5.00 4.11
CA ASN A 42 1.88 -5.25 4.48
C ASN A 42 1.05 -4.00 4.23
N VAL A 43 -0.10 -4.17 3.58
CA VAL A 43 -1.05 -3.10 3.28
C VAL A 43 -2.35 -3.41 4.00
N ARG A 44 -2.75 -2.54 4.93
CA ARG A 44 -3.96 -2.72 5.71
C ARG A 44 -4.81 -1.45 5.67
N ARG A 45 -6.11 -1.58 5.41
CA ARG A 45 -7.02 -0.45 5.55
C ARG A 45 -7.30 -0.19 7.03
N VAL A 46 -7.10 1.05 7.47
CA VAL A 46 -7.32 1.46 8.86
C VAL A 46 -8.41 2.52 9.00
N GLY A 47 -9.04 2.91 7.90
CA GLY A 47 -10.11 3.90 7.96
C GLY A 47 -10.35 4.56 6.63
N GLY A 48 -10.85 5.79 6.70
CA GLY A 48 -11.17 6.59 5.54
C GLY A 48 -12.66 6.63 5.24
N ILE A 49 -13.04 7.55 4.39
CA ILE A 49 -14.44 7.83 4.07
C ILE A 49 -14.63 7.85 2.55
N ARG A 50 -15.86 7.80 2.12
CA ARG A 50 -16.19 8.14 0.73
C ARG A 50 -16.03 9.64 0.53
N ASN A 51 -15.73 10.04 -0.71
CA ASN A 51 -15.74 11.46 -1.06
C ASN A 51 -17.18 11.99 -0.95
N PRO A 52 -17.45 12.96 -0.05
CA PRO A 52 -18.82 13.46 0.14
C PRO A 52 -19.44 14.08 -1.12
N ASN A 53 -18.60 14.59 -2.01
CA ASN A 53 -19.06 15.22 -3.25
C ASN A 53 -19.35 14.21 -4.36
N ALA A 54 -18.86 12.98 -4.24
CA ALA A 54 -19.04 11.92 -5.24
C ALA A 54 -18.97 10.53 -4.57
N PRO A 55 -19.92 10.22 -3.68
CA PRO A 55 -19.78 9.02 -2.83
C PRO A 55 -19.94 7.69 -3.58
N ALA A 56 -20.53 7.72 -4.78
CA ALA A 56 -20.68 6.52 -5.60
C ALA A 56 -19.49 6.30 -6.56
N LEU A 57 -18.61 7.30 -6.71
CA LEU A 57 -17.56 7.29 -7.72
C LEU A 57 -16.15 7.27 -7.11
N HIS A 58 -15.98 7.79 -5.90
CA HIS A 58 -14.67 8.09 -5.37
C HIS A 58 -14.63 7.85 -3.86
N SER A 59 -13.61 7.18 -3.38
CA SER A 59 -13.39 7.01 -1.96
C SER A 59 -12.00 7.46 -1.54
N LEU A 60 -11.86 7.73 -0.25
CA LEU A 60 -10.65 8.26 0.36
C LEU A 60 -10.20 7.34 1.51
N PRO A 61 -9.83 6.09 1.21
CA PRO A 61 -9.39 5.18 2.27
C PRO A 61 -8.05 5.60 2.86
N VAL A 62 -7.86 5.30 4.13
CA VAL A 62 -6.57 5.42 4.80
C VAL A 62 -5.99 4.02 4.93
N ILE A 63 -4.76 3.86 4.50
CA ILE A 63 -4.04 2.60 4.67
C ILE A 63 -2.87 2.75 5.62
N GLU A 64 -2.52 1.66 6.25
CA GLU A 64 -1.28 1.47 6.98
C GLU A 64 -0.35 0.66 6.07
N LEU A 65 0.78 1.26 5.72
CA LEU A 65 1.83 0.59 4.96
C LEU A 65 2.96 0.24 5.91
N THR A 66 3.29 -1.02 6.00
CA THR A 66 4.34 -1.50 6.88
C THR A 66 5.38 -2.27 6.09
N ALA A 67 6.65 -1.89 6.25
CA ALA A 67 7.79 -2.61 5.71
C ALA A 67 8.46 -3.43 6.81
N TYR A 68 8.76 -4.68 6.50
CA TYR A 68 9.50 -5.60 7.37
C TYR A 68 10.75 -6.08 6.65
N SER A 69 11.90 -6.05 7.33
CA SER A 69 13.15 -6.56 6.79
C SER A 69 13.97 -7.24 7.88
N THR A 70 14.68 -8.29 7.50
CA THR A 70 15.66 -8.95 8.36
C THR A 70 17.10 -8.52 8.04
N ASP A 71 17.30 -7.69 7.01
CA ASP A 71 18.62 -7.28 6.54
C ASP A 71 19.22 -6.11 7.33
N GLY A 72 18.36 -5.28 7.92
CA GLY A 72 18.78 -4.14 8.72
C GLY A 72 17.75 -3.01 8.71
N LEU A 73 17.97 -2.03 9.58
CA LEU A 73 17.11 -0.86 9.68
C LEU A 73 17.13 -0.01 8.41
N ILE A 74 18.33 0.23 7.87
CA ILE A 74 18.49 1.05 6.65
C ILE A 74 17.77 0.40 5.48
N GLU A 75 17.94 -0.91 5.30
CA GLU A 75 17.28 -1.68 4.26
C GLU A 75 15.76 -1.65 4.42
N CYS A 76 15.28 -1.66 5.66
CA CYS A 76 13.85 -1.56 5.95
C CYS A 76 13.31 -0.17 5.60
N GLU A 77 14.04 0.90 5.93
CA GLU A 77 13.68 2.27 5.57
C GLU A 77 13.66 2.45 4.05
N GLU A 78 14.67 1.92 3.35
CA GLU A 78 14.74 1.96 1.90
C GLU A 78 13.57 1.21 1.25
N LEU A 79 13.20 0.07 1.80
CA LEU A 79 12.04 -0.69 1.33
C LEU A 79 10.76 0.13 1.46
N TYR A 80 10.54 0.76 2.61
CA TYR A 80 9.37 1.61 2.83
C TYR A 80 9.34 2.78 1.86
N GLU A 81 10.46 3.50 1.73
CA GLU A 81 10.55 4.67 0.85
C GLU A 81 10.38 4.29 -0.62
N THR A 82 10.91 3.14 -1.04
CA THR A 82 10.71 2.63 -2.40
C THR A 82 9.23 2.33 -2.66
N ALA A 83 8.57 1.66 -1.73
CA ALA A 83 7.14 1.39 -1.85
C ALA A 83 6.33 2.69 -1.94
N LEU A 84 6.69 3.68 -1.14
CA LEU A 84 6.04 4.98 -1.16
C LEU A 84 6.24 5.67 -2.52
N ASP A 85 7.45 5.65 -3.07
CA ASP A 85 7.74 6.19 -4.40
C ASP A 85 6.91 5.51 -5.49
N VAL A 86 6.76 4.19 -5.40
CA VAL A 86 5.92 3.43 -6.34
C VAL A 86 4.48 3.93 -6.30
N LEU A 87 3.95 4.18 -5.11
CA LEU A 87 2.59 4.68 -4.96
C LEU A 87 2.44 6.12 -5.47
N TYR A 88 3.40 6.99 -5.21
CA TYR A 88 3.39 8.35 -5.76
C TYR A 88 3.41 8.33 -7.29
N ASP A 89 4.25 7.48 -7.88
CA ASP A 89 4.32 7.34 -9.33
C ASP A 89 3.02 6.77 -9.92
N ALA A 90 2.39 5.83 -9.23
CA ALA A 90 1.11 5.27 -9.66
C ALA A 90 0.02 6.33 -9.70
N VAL A 91 -0.01 7.23 -8.73
CA VAL A 91 -0.94 8.36 -8.70
C VAL A 91 -0.65 9.30 -9.88
N LYS A 92 0.61 9.68 -10.06
CA LYS A 92 1.04 10.58 -11.13
C LYS A 92 0.68 10.04 -12.52
N ASN A 93 0.87 8.75 -12.72
CA ASN A 93 0.68 8.10 -14.02
C ASN A 93 -0.74 7.58 -14.23
N GLY A 94 -1.59 7.58 -13.20
CA GLY A 94 -2.93 7.02 -13.29
C GLY A 94 -2.90 5.53 -13.59
N THR A 95 -1.98 4.79 -12.98
CA THR A 95 -1.76 3.36 -13.24
C THR A 95 -3.04 2.56 -13.01
N GLN A 96 -3.52 1.87 -14.05
CA GLN A 96 -4.75 1.09 -13.99
C GLN A 96 -4.48 -0.30 -13.45
N THR A 97 -5.38 -0.78 -12.58
CA THR A 97 -5.45 -2.18 -12.18
C THR A 97 -6.84 -2.73 -12.50
N PRO A 98 -7.05 -4.05 -12.47
CA PRO A 98 -8.39 -4.60 -12.71
C PRO A 98 -9.46 -4.09 -11.75
N GLU A 99 -9.08 -3.69 -10.53
CA GLU A 99 -10.02 -3.22 -9.51
C GLU A 99 -10.19 -1.69 -9.48
N GLY A 100 -9.22 -0.95 -9.99
CA GLY A 100 -9.27 0.50 -9.96
C GLY A 100 -7.93 1.18 -10.12
N TYR A 101 -7.88 2.47 -9.80
CA TYR A 101 -6.65 3.24 -9.87
C TYR A 101 -6.65 4.33 -8.78
N LEU A 102 -5.44 4.77 -8.43
CA LEU A 102 -5.24 5.81 -7.43
C LEU A 102 -5.32 7.19 -8.07
N THR A 103 -6.02 8.11 -7.41
CA THR A 103 -6.19 9.49 -7.86
C THR A 103 -5.40 10.48 -7.02
N SER A 104 -5.07 10.13 -5.78
CA SER A 104 -4.35 11.00 -4.86
C SER A 104 -3.65 10.20 -3.79
N ILE A 105 -2.64 10.80 -3.19
CA ILE A 105 -1.93 10.26 -2.03
C ILE A 105 -1.55 11.41 -1.10
N PHE A 106 -1.79 11.21 0.18
CA PHE A 106 -1.45 12.16 1.23
C PHE A 106 -0.97 11.40 2.46
N GLU A 107 0.28 11.62 2.85
CA GLU A 107 0.83 11.00 4.05
C GLU A 107 0.26 11.67 5.28
N THR A 108 -0.51 10.94 6.07
CA THR A 108 -1.12 11.44 7.30
C THR A 108 -0.22 11.19 8.50
N PHE A 109 0.65 10.20 8.40
CA PHE A 109 1.65 9.87 9.41
C PHE A 109 2.84 9.24 8.70
N GLY A 110 3.97 9.94 8.70
CA GLY A 110 5.16 9.53 7.94
C GLY A 110 5.86 8.31 8.51
N ALA A 111 6.92 7.90 7.82
CA ALA A 111 7.71 6.73 8.17
C ALA A 111 8.16 6.78 9.64
N THR A 112 7.77 5.76 10.41
CA THR A 112 8.08 5.65 11.83
C THR A 112 8.61 4.27 12.12
N GLN A 113 9.67 4.21 12.91
CA GLN A 113 10.22 2.93 13.36
C GLN A 113 9.40 2.42 14.54
N PHE A 114 8.89 1.19 14.40
CA PHE A 114 8.21 0.48 15.48
C PHE A 114 9.02 -0.75 15.86
N SER A 115 8.84 -1.21 17.10
CA SER A 115 9.38 -2.50 17.50
C SER A 115 8.75 -3.59 16.64
N SER A 116 9.59 -4.45 16.06
CA SER A 116 9.07 -5.56 15.29
C SER A 116 8.43 -6.59 16.20
N LEU A 117 7.35 -7.19 15.71
CA LEU A 117 6.71 -8.33 16.38
C LEU A 117 7.54 -9.62 16.25
N TYR A 118 8.58 -9.59 15.42
CA TYR A 118 9.39 -10.75 15.08
C TYR A 118 10.82 -10.55 15.54
N GLN A 119 11.40 -11.62 15.99
CA GLN A 119 12.81 -11.65 16.38
C GLN A 119 13.68 -11.35 15.14
N ASP A 120 14.71 -10.54 15.32
CA ASP A 120 15.72 -10.23 14.30
C ASP A 120 15.16 -9.57 13.04
N SER A 121 14.08 -8.79 13.18
CA SER A 121 13.55 -8.01 12.07
C SER A 121 13.30 -6.56 12.48
N TRP A 122 13.21 -5.69 11.48
CA TRP A 122 12.91 -4.27 11.64
C TRP A 122 11.56 -3.97 11.00
N ARG A 123 10.89 -2.95 11.54
CA ARG A 123 9.57 -2.54 11.06
C ARG A 123 9.50 -1.03 10.91
N ILE A 124 9.19 -0.56 9.71
CA ILE A 124 8.90 0.85 9.41
C ILE A 124 7.45 0.92 8.94
N GLN A 125 6.70 1.86 9.48
CA GLN A 125 5.26 1.96 9.24
C GLN A 125 4.84 3.40 9.08
N GLY A 126 3.90 3.65 8.19
CA GLY A 126 3.27 4.95 8.01
C GLY A 126 1.81 4.80 7.64
N LEU A 127 1.09 5.91 7.71
CA LEU A 127 -0.31 6.00 7.32
C LEU A 127 -0.44 6.98 6.16
N MET A 128 -1.29 6.65 5.21
CA MET A 128 -1.56 7.54 4.09
C MET A 128 -3.01 7.44 3.65
N ARG A 129 -3.58 8.59 3.29
CA ARG A 129 -4.90 8.64 2.67
C ARG A 129 -4.72 8.55 1.16
N LEU A 130 -5.41 7.62 0.56
CA LEU A 130 -5.40 7.45 -0.89
C LEU A 130 -6.77 7.83 -1.45
N GLY A 131 -6.77 8.39 -2.66
CA GLY A 131 -7.99 8.52 -3.43
C GLY A 131 -8.04 7.36 -4.40
N VAL A 132 -9.21 6.72 -4.55
CA VAL A 132 -9.36 5.57 -5.43
C VAL A 132 -10.66 5.65 -6.21
N ARG A 133 -10.61 5.27 -7.49
CA ARG A 133 -11.74 5.18 -8.40
C ARG A 133 -11.75 3.82 -9.09
N ARG A 134 -12.92 3.43 -9.58
CA ARG A 134 -13.06 2.24 -10.41
C ARG A 134 -12.20 2.34 -11.67
N PRO A 135 -11.84 1.20 -12.27
CA PRO A 135 -11.01 1.22 -13.48
C PRO A 135 -11.67 2.08 -14.57
N ARG A 136 -10.84 2.75 -15.34
CA ARG A 136 -11.31 3.39 -16.57
C ARG A 136 -11.70 2.29 -17.54
N THR A 137 -12.94 2.32 -17.97
CA THR A 137 -13.41 1.40 -18.99
C THR A 137 -13.16 2.01 -20.36
N ASN A 138 -12.53 1.24 -21.24
CA ASN A 138 -12.51 1.60 -22.64
C ASN A 138 -13.85 1.21 -23.25
N PRO A 139 -14.53 2.15 -23.89
CA PRO A 139 -15.79 1.83 -24.59
C PRO A 139 -15.57 0.81 -25.69
#